data_1ac4dbb7d89efbf80320bd8f0f118912
#
_entry.id   1ac4dbb7d89efbf80320bd8f0f118912
#
_cell.length_a   1.000
_cell.length_b   1.000
_cell.length_c   1.000
_cell.angle_alpha   90.00
_cell.angle_beta   90.00
_cell.angle_gamma   90.00
#
_symmetry.space_group_name_H-M   'P 1'
#
loop_
_entity.id
_entity.type
_entity.pdbx_description
1 polymer ?
#
loop_
_entity_poly.entity_id
_entity_poly.type
_entity_poly.pdbx_seq_one_letter_code
_entity_poly.pdbx_strand_id
1 'polypeptide(L)'
;MLKVTKKSDDFSWIQVSNPSTLELQTLVKTYHATSEALSYAIDKNERARAEIDEPNNIFLIIFHALSANLKEGVQTEPAAFMFLPKALVVFTHDSTHYVNKLLDRNVKTLIRKNSDPNFEFNNSFMVNAVFNTIYELTIVSS
;
A
#
# COMPACT_ATOMS: atom_id res chain seq x y z
N MET A 1 12.49 6.28 0.54
CA MET A 1 11.72 7.51 0.83
C MET A 1 10.39 7.15 1.47
N LEU A 2 10.08 7.80 2.56
CA LEU A 2 8.80 7.66 3.25
C LEU A 2 8.05 8.99 3.17
N LYS A 3 6.81 8.95 2.69
CA LYS A 3 5.99 10.15 2.50
C LYS A 3 4.61 9.92 3.10
N VAL A 4 4.20 10.78 4.04
CA VAL A 4 2.84 10.77 4.56
C VAL A 4 1.97 11.52 3.54
N THR A 5 1.11 10.79 2.84
CA THR A 5 0.28 11.33 1.76
C THR A 5 -0.95 12.04 2.31
N LYS A 6 -1.58 11.44 3.32
CA LYS A 6 -2.75 12.00 3.96
C LYS A 6 -2.77 11.55 5.42
N LYS A 7 -3.17 12.47 6.30
CA LYS A 7 -3.20 12.21 7.73
C LYS A 7 -4.47 12.80 8.33
N SER A 8 -5.14 12.02 9.16
CA SER A 8 -6.15 12.50 10.09
C SER A 8 -5.62 12.29 11.51
N ASP A 9 -6.41 12.63 12.54
CA ASP A 9 -5.97 12.50 13.93
C ASP A 9 -5.61 11.07 14.29
N ASP A 10 -6.33 10.07 13.71
CA ASP A 10 -6.19 8.68 14.08
C ASP A 10 -5.71 7.79 12.94
N PHE A 11 -5.37 8.35 11.79
CA PHE A 11 -5.02 7.54 10.63
C PHE A 11 -4.02 8.25 9.72
N SER A 12 -3.07 7.48 9.19
CA SER A 12 -2.09 7.98 8.23
C SER A 12 -2.04 7.07 7.00
N TRP A 13 -2.01 7.68 5.83
CA TRP A 13 -1.75 7.00 4.58
C TRP A 13 -0.32 7.36 4.15
N ILE A 14 0.54 6.34 4.02
CA ILE A 14 1.98 6.51 3.86
C ILE A 14 2.45 5.78 2.60
N GLN A 15 3.28 6.43 1.80
CA GLN A 15 3.95 5.84 0.65
C GLN A 15 5.42 5.61 0.99
N VAL A 16 5.91 4.41 0.67
CA VAL A 16 7.30 4.03 0.95
C VAL A 16 7.93 3.43 -0.30
N SER A 17 9.11 3.91 -0.66
CA SER A 17 9.94 3.33 -1.70
C SER A 17 11.41 3.44 -1.30
N ASN A 18 12.17 2.38 -1.49
CA ASN A 18 13.60 2.33 -1.12
C ASN A 18 13.85 2.92 0.28
N PRO A 19 13.22 2.36 1.33
CA PRO A 19 13.27 2.98 2.66
C PRO A 19 14.66 2.88 3.27
N SER A 20 15.05 3.94 3.99
CA SER A 20 16.24 3.95 4.82
C SER A 20 16.00 3.15 6.11
N THR A 21 17.09 2.83 6.82
CA THR A 21 17.00 2.17 8.13
C THR A 21 16.18 2.99 9.12
N LEU A 22 16.37 4.31 9.13
CA LEU A 22 15.59 5.19 10.01
C LEU A 22 14.12 5.21 9.66
N GLU A 23 13.78 5.18 8.38
CA GLU A 23 12.39 5.11 7.94
C GLU A 23 11.74 3.80 8.36
N LEU A 24 12.44 2.68 8.22
CA LEU A 24 11.94 1.39 8.71
C LEU A 24 11.72 1.40 10.21
N GLN A 25 12.64 2.00 10.98
CA GLN A 25 12.47 2.14 12.43
C GLN A 25 11.25 2.97 12.79
N THR A 26 10.97 4.02 12.03
CA THR A 26 9.76 4.84 12.22
C THR A 26 8.50 4.01 12.01
N LEU A 27 8.46 3.17 10.98
CA LEU A 27 7.32 2.31 10.75
C LEU A 27 7.09 1.34 11.91
N VAL A 28 8.16 0.80 12.50
CA VAL A 28 8.04 -0.09 13.67
C VAL A 28 7.60 0.68 14.92
N LYS A 29 8.27 1.77 15.23
CA LYS A 29 8.07 2.48 16.51
C LYS A 29 6.80 3.31 16.53
N THR A 30 6.50 4.02 15.44
CA THR A 30 5.37 4.94 15.40
C THR A 30 4.10 4.27 14.92
N TYR A 31 4.21 3.40 13.92
CA TYR A 31 3.03 2.82 13.25
C TYR A 31 2.82 1.35 13.58
N HIS A 32 3.68 0.76 14.41
CA HIS A 32 3.57 -0.60 14.93
C HIS A 32 3.66 -1.70 13.87
N ALA A 33 4.42 -1.46 12.81
CA ALA A 33 4.80 -2.52 11.88
C ALA A 33 5.77 -3.48 12.57
N THR A 34 5.88 -4.72 12.06
CA THR A 34 6.87 -5.67 12.53
C THR A 34 8.02 -5.76 11.52
N SER A 35 9.20 -6.12 12.02
CA SER A 35 10.37 -6.32 11.15
C SER A 35 10.11 -7.41 10.12
N GLU A 36 9.38 -8.47 10.50
CA GLU A 36 9.01 -9.57 9.60
C GLU A 36 8.13 -9.07 8.46
N ALA A 37 7.03 -8.36 8.78
CA ALA A 37 6.13 -7.85 7.75
C ALA A 37 6.86 -6.88 6.82
N LEU A 38 7.73 -6.03 7.36
CA LEU A 38 8.51 -5.10 6.55
C LEU A 38 9.46 -5.83 5.60
N SER A 39 10.09 -6.92 6.05
CA SER A 39 11.00 -7.70 5.20
C SER A 39 10.29 -8.24 3.97
N TYR A 40 9.04 -8.68 4.11
CA TYR A 40 8.25 -9.15 2.97
C TYR A 40 7.81 -7.99 2.06
N ALA A 41 7.41 -6.88 2.65
CA ALA A 41 6.88 -5.74 1.90
C ALA A 41 7.92 -5.06 1.00
N ILE A 42 9.18 -5.05 1.41
CA ILE A 42 10.26 -4.39 0.66
C ILE A 42 11.00 -5.32 -0.30
N ASP A 43 10.75 -6.61 -0.26
CA ASP A 43 11.48 -7.60 -1.07
C ASP A 43 10.98 -7.60 -2.51
N LYS A 44 11.87 -7.25 -3.45
CA LYS A 44 11.56 -7.25 -4.89
C LYS A 44 11.21 -8.64 -5.43
N ASN A 45 11.61 -9.68 -4.74
CA ASN A 45 11.42 -11.07 -5.18
C ASN A 45 10.28 -11.76 -4.44
N GLU A 46 9.55 -11.04 -3.60
CA GLU A 46 8.46 -11.63 -2.83
C GLU A 46 7.30 -12.03 -3.75
N ARG A 47 6.67 -13.16 -3.42
CA ARG A 47 5.53 -13.65 -4.19
C ARG A 47 4.25 -12.92 -3.81
N ALA A 48 3.32 -12.85 -4.78
CA ALA A 48 1.98 -12.34 -4.51
C ALA A 48 1.31 -13.21 -3.45
N ARG A 49 0.81 -12.59 -2.40
CA ARG A 49 0.13 -13.27 -1.30
C ARG A 49 -0.57 -12.28 -0.38
N ALA A 50 -1.48 -12.81 0.44
CA ALA A 50 -2.09 -12.05 1.51
C ALA A 50 -1.81 -12.76 2.83
N GLU A 51 -1.44 -12.01 3.85
CA GLU A 51 -1.16 -12.52 5.19
C GLU A 51 -1.87 -11.69 6.25
N ILE A 52 -2.41 -12.37 7.24
CA ILE A 52 -3.01 -11.75 8.42
C ILE A 52 -2.18 -12.14 9.63
N ASP A 53 -1.69 -11.13 10.35
CA ASP A 53 -1.02 -11.29 11.64
C ASP A 53 -1.98 -10.75 12.70
N GLU A 54 -2.82 -11.64 13.25
CA GLU A 54 -3.84 -11.24 14.22
C GLU A 54 -3.25 -10.62 15.49
N PRO A 55 -2.22 -11.22 16.11
CA PRO A 55 -1.65 -10.64 17.33
C PRO A 55 -1.17 -9.21 17.18
N ASN A 56 -0.68 -8.85 16.01
CA ASN A 56 -0.15 -7.50 15.74
C ASN A 56 -1.11 -6.61 14.96
N ASN A 57 -2.29 -7.13 14.59
CA ASN A 57 -3.29 -6.41 13.78
C ASN A 57 -2.70 -5.89 12.47
N ILE A 58 -1.99 -6.76 11.75
CA ILE A 58 -1.40 -6.42 10.45
C ILE A 58 -2.05 -7.27 9.37
N PHE A 59 -2.51 -6.61 8.31
CA PHE A 59 -2.95 -7.28 7.10
C PHE A 59 -2.07 -6.81 5.95
N LEU A 60 -1.29 -7.74 5.39
CA LEU A 60 -0.35 -7.47 4.31
C LEU A 60 -0.83 -8.11 3.02
N ILE A 61 -0.95 -7.31 1.96
CA ILE A 61 -1.26 -7.79 0.62
C ILE A 61 -0.07 -7.46 -0.28
N ILE A 62 0.51 -8.49 -0.89
CA ILE A 62 1.57 -8.31 -1.89
C ILE A 62 0.98 -8.68 -3.25
N PHE A 63 1.01 -7.74 -4.18
CA PHE A 63 0.45 -7.88 -5.51
C PHE A 63 1.53 -7.61 -6.55
N HIS A 64 1.56 -8.39 -7.63
CA HIS A 64 2.49 -8.16 -8.73
C HIS A 64 1.84 -7.31 -9.80
N ALA A 65 2.39 -6.13 -10.01
CA ALA A 65 1.94 -5.18 -11.02
C ALA A 65 2.89 -5.19 -12.21
N LEU A 66 2.39 -4.83 -13.38
CA LEU A 66 3.24 -4.69 -14.56
C LEU A 66 4.33 -3.65 -14.29
N SER A 67 5.55 -3.99 -14.66
CA SER A 67 6.67 -3.07 -14.56
C SER A 67 6.51 -1.94 -15.58
N ALA A 68 6.71 -0.68 -15.14
CA ALA A 68 6.74 0.46 -16.04
C ALA A 68 7.99 0.47 -16.92
N ASN A 69 9.01 -0.31 -16.55
CA ASN A 69 10.28 -0.40 -17.30
C ASN A 69 10.25 -1.61 -18.24
N LEU A 70 9.51 -1.48 -19.35
CA LEU A 70 9.37 -2.54 -20.35
C LEU A 70 10.59 -2.57 -21.28
N LYS A 71 11.72 -3.09 -20.82
CA LYS A 71 12.90 -3.19 -21.66
C LYS A 71 12.92 -4.46 -22.51
N GLU A 72 12.49 -5.60 -21.98
CA GLU A 72 12.47 -6.87 -22.69
C GLU A 72 11.32 -7.74 -22.19
N GLY A 73 10.22 -7.73 -22.93
CA GLY A 73 9.04 -8.50 -22.57
C GLY A 73 8.26 -7.92 -21.39
N VAL A 74 7.15 -8.58 -21.06
CA VAL A 74 6.29 -8.15 -19.96
C VAL A 74 6.83 -8.71 -18.66
N GLN A 75 7.24 -7.84 -17.76
CA GLN A 75 7.68 -8.21 -16.42
C GLN A 75 6.74 -7.64 -15.38
N THR A 76 6.59 -8.36 -14.28
CA THR A 76 5.84 -7.87 -13.12
C THR A 76 6.78 -7.70 -11.95
N GLU A 77 6.48 -6.72 -11.10
CA GLU A 77 7.19 -6.49 -9.85
C GLU A 77 6.19 -6.27 -8.73
N PRO A 78 6.57 -6.59 -7.48
CA PRO A 78 5.64 -6.47 -6.38
C PRO A 78 5.36 -5.03 -5.99
N ALA A 79 4.14 -4.80 -5.54
CA ALA A 79 3.74 -3.67 -4.72
C ALA A 79 3.04 -4.26 -3.50
N ALA A 80 3.17 -3.62 -2.35
CA ALA A 80 2.59 -4.14 -1.12
C ALA A 80 1.70 -3.10 -0.46
N PHE A 81 0.58 -3.56 0.08
CA PHE A 81 -0.34 -2.76 0.88
C PHE A 81 -0.34 -3.35 2.29
N MET A 82 0.12 -2.58 3.26
CA MET A 82 0.19 -3.01 4.65
C MET A 82 -0.80 -2.21 5.48
N PHE A 83 -1.86 -2.88 5.93
CA PHE A 83 -2.83 -2.28 6.84
C PHE A 83 -2.35 -2.48 8.26
N LEU A 84 -2.07 -1.38 8.93
CA LEU A 84 -1.70 -1.31 10.34
C LEU A 84 -2.87 -0.75 11.15
N PRO A 85 -2.86 -0.83 12.49
CA PRO A 85 -4.00 -0.35 13.28
C PRO A 85 -4.44 1.07 12.97
N LYS A 86 -3.48 1.96 12.71
CA LYS A 86 -3.77 3.39 12.46
C LYS A 86 -3.10 3.92 11.19
N ALA A 87 -2.76 3.03 10.27
CA ALA A 87 -2.09 3.45 9.04
C ALA A 87 -2.29 2.44 7.91
N LEU A 88 -2.29 2.95 6.70
CA LEU A 88 -2.04 2.14 5.50
C LEU A 88 -0.69 2.56 4.94
N VAL A 89 0.20 1.61 4.77
CA VAL A 89 1.51 1.84 4.16
C VAL A 89 1.55 1.13 2.82
N VAL A 90 1.88 1.87 1.77
CA VAL A 90 1.99 1.35 0.40
C VAL A 90 3.46 1.31 0.02
N PHE A 91 3.96 0.12 -0.28
CA PHE A 91 5.35 -0.10 -0.66
C PHE A 91 5.42 -0.32 -2.16
N THR A 92 6.26 0.47 -2.84
CA THR A 92 6.48 0.35 -4.27
C THR A 92 7.98 0.36 -4.58
N HIS A 93 8.31 -0.12 -5.77
CA HIS A 93 9.63 0.00 -6.37
C HIS A 93 9.54 1.03 -7.51
N ASP A 94 10.67 1.38 -8.11
CA ASP A 94 10.67 2.39 -9.18
C ASP A 94 9.70 2.03 -10.31
N SER A 95 9.65 0.76 -10.69
CA SER A 95 8.80 0.28 -11.79
C SER A 95 7.32 0.16 -11.43
N THR A 96 6.98 0.14 -10.14
CA THR A 96 5.60 0.03 -9.67
C THR A 96 5.10 1.28 -8.97
N HIS A 97 5.87 2.35 -9.01
CA HIS A 97 5.52 3.61 -8.33
C HIS A 97 4.17 4.18 -8.82
N TYR A 98 3.81 3.91 -10.07
CA TYR A 98 2.53 4.38 -10.64
C TYR A 98 1.31 3.84 -9.89
N VAL A 99 1.45 2.75 -9.13
CA VAL A 99 0.36 2.20 -8.30
C VAL A 99 -0.16 3.25 -7.33
N ASN A 100 0.71 4.14 -6.84
CA ASN A 100 0.30 5.22 -5.95
C ASN A 100 -0.68 6.19 -6.61
N LYS A 101 -0.49 6.47 -7.90
CA LYS A 101 -1.41 7.35 -8.65
C LYS A 101 -2.77 6.71 -8.84
N LEU A 102 -2.80 5.40 -9.10
CA LEU A 102 -4.06 4.67 -9.23
C LEU A 102 -4.81 4.66 -7.90
N LEU A 103 -4.11 4.40 -6.81
CA LEU A 103 -4.72 4.41 -5.49
C LEU A 103 -5.26 5.80 -5.14
N ASP A 104 -4.48 6.85 -5.40
CA ASP A 104 -4.90 8.23 -5.16
C ASP A 104 -6.18 8.57 -5.94
N ARG A 105 -6.25 8.17 -7.19
CA ARG A 105 -7.44 8.38 -8.03
C ARG A 105 -8.65 7.67 -7.44
N ASN A 106 -8.48 6.42 -7.00
CA ASN A 106 -9.57 5.65 -6.41
C ASN A 106 -10.04 6.23 -5.08
N VAL A 107 -9.11 6.73 -4.27
CA VAL A 107 -9.44 7.42 -3.02
C VAL A 107 -10.28 8.66 -3.31
N LYS A 108 -9.84 9.49 -4.26
CA LYS A 108 -10.57 10.71 -4.64
C LYS A 108 -11.98 10.40 -5.17
N THR A 109 -12.09 9.34 -5.97
CA THR A 109 -13.38 8.91 -6.51
C THR A 109 -14.34 8.50 -5.39
N LEU A 110 -13.85 7.72 -4.43
CA LEU A 110 -14.66 7.27 -3.30
C LEU A 110 -15.07 8.45 -2.39
N ILE A 111 -14.17 9.40 -2.16
CA ILE A 111 -14.50 10.60 -1.39
C ILE A 111 -15.65 11.38 -2.06
N ARG A 112 -15.59 11.57 -3.38
CA ARG A 112 -16.64 12.29 -4.10
C ARG A 112 -17.99 11.59 -4.07
N LYS A 113 -17.99 10.25 -4.01
CA LYS A 113 -19.23 9.46 -3.97
C LYS A 113 -19.79 9.33 -2.56
N ASN A 114 -19.02 9.71 -1.55
CA ASN A 114 -19.45 9.56 -0.16
C ASN A 114 -20.37 10.71 0.23
N SER A 115 -21.60 10.37 0.61
CA SER A 115 -22.60 11.34 1.04
C SER A 115 -22.77 11.39 2.56
N ASP A 116 -22.02 10.58 3.30
CA ASP A 116 -22.11 10.53 4.76
C ASP A 116 -21.38 11.73 5.38
N PRO A 117 -22.09 12.61 6.10
CA PRO A 117 -21.44 13.75 6.76
C PRO A 117 -20.51 13.33 7.90
N ASN A 118 -20.63 12.09 8.41
CA ASN A 118 -19.77 11.55 9.45
C ASN A 118 -18.65 10.70 8.89
N PHE A 119 -18.32 10.87 7.62
CA PHE A 119 -17.28 10.12 6.96
C PHE A 119 -15.95 10.24 7.71
N GLU A 120 -15.31 9.09 7.96
CA GLU A 120 -13.99 9.02 8.56
C GLU A 120 -13.00 8.40 7.59
N PHE A 121 -11.86 9.03 7.45
CA PHE A 121 -10.75 8.50 6.69
C PHE A 121 -10.00 7.49 7.55
N ASN A 122 -10.19 6.20 7.27
CA ASN A 122 -9.63 5.10 8.07
C ASN A 122 -9.37 3.87 7.19
N ASN A 123 -8.94 2.76 7.82
CA ASN A 123 -8.67 1.52 7.10
C ASN A 123 -9.91 0.94 6.41
N SER A 124 -11.09 1.03 7.02
CA SER A 124 -12.32 0.55 6.38
C SER A 124 -12.58 1.23 5.05
N PHE A 125 -12.34 2.55 5.00
CA PHE A 125 -12.44 3.30 3.76
C PHE A 125 -11.34 2.89 2.77
N MET A 126 -10.10 2.79 3.24
CA MET A 126 -8.96 2.51 2.38
C MET A 126 -8.99 1.11 1.79
N VAL A 127 -9.60 0.14 2.47
CA VAL A 127 -9.77 -1.22 1.94
C VAL A 127 -10.47 -1.18 0.59
N ASN A 128 -11.54 -0.40 0.45
CA ASN A 128 -12.26 -0.28 -0.82
C ASN A 128 -11.36 0.31 -1.93
N ALA A 129 -10.62 1.36 -1.61
CA ALA A 129 -9.71 1.98 -2.57
C ALA A 129 -8.61 1.03 -3.02
N VAL A 130 -8.04 0.28 -2.07
CA VAL A 130 -6.99 -0.70 -2.35
C VAL A 130 -7.52 -1.82 -3.24
N PHE A 131 -8.67 -2.40 -2.92
CA PHE A 131 -9.22 -3.48 -3.74
C PHE A 131 -9.63 -3.00 -5.14
N ASN A 132 -10.15 -1.80 -5.27
CA ASN A 132 -10.42 -1.22 -6.59
C ASN A 132 -9.13 -1.06 -7.40
N THR A 133 -8.05 -0.65 -6.75
CA THR A 133 -6.74 -0.51 -7.39
C THR A 133 -6.21 -1.86 -7.84
N ILE A 134 -6.27 -2.87 -6.99
CA ILE A 134 -5.84 -4.24 -7.32
C ILE A 134 -6.66 -4.79 -8.49
N TYR A 135 -7.98 -4.57 -8.48
CA TYR A 135 -8.85 -5.01 -9.56
C TYR A 135 -8.45 -4.38 -10.89
N GLU A 136 -8.20 -3.08 -10.93
CA GLU A 136 -7.76 -2.40 -12.14
C GLU A 136 -6.42 -2.96 -12.65
N LEU A 137 -5.47 -3.19 -11.74
CA LEU A 137 -4.18 -3.77 -12.09
C LEU A 137 -4.32 -5.19 -12.65
N THR A 138 -5.25 -5.97 -12.11
CA THR A 138 -5.54 -7.32 -12.60
C THR A 138 -6.07 -7.30 -14.02
N ILE A 139 -6.99 -6.39 -14.34
CA ILE A 139 -7.54 -6.25 -15.68
C ILE A 139 -6.44 -5.89 -16.68
N VAL A 140 -5.59 -4.94 -16.32
CA VAL A 140 -4.49 -4.49 -17.18
C VAL A 140 -3.47 -5.61 -17.40
N SER A 141 -3.23 -6.44 -16.37
CA SER A 141 -2.24 -7.52 -16.42
C SER A 141 -2.75 -8.76 -17.15
N SER A 142 -4.05 -8.92 -17.30
CA SER A 142 -4.64 -10.05 -18.03
C SER A 142 -4.75 -9.71 -19.53
#